data_362981502b93ceda574d8f96518380e2
#
_entry.id   362981502b93ceda574d8f96518380e2
#
_cell.length_a   1.000
_cell.length_b   1.000
_cell.length_c   1.000
_cell.angle_alpha   90.00
_cell.angle_beta   90.00
_cell.angle_gamma   90.00
#
_symmetry.space_group_name_H-M   'P 1'
#
loop_
_entity.id
_entity.type
_entity.pdbx_description
1 polymer ?
#
loop_
_entity_poly.entity_id
_entity_poly.type
_entity_poly.pdbx_seq_one_letter_code
_entity_poly.pdbx_strand_id
1 'polypeptide(L)'
;DDDMVASISYLLGLPYGIGTTDDIDHLGNRRLRSVGELLQNQFRTGLSRMERNVRERMSAQDGSTDYQPDSLISIRPVTAAIKEFFGSSQLSQFMDQNNPLAELTHKRRLSALGPGGLNRDRASFEVRDVHYSHYSRICPIETPEGPNIGLIGSLATYARINEYGFIEAPYRRVDKEHRRVTNEHVYMTADEEDLYRIATATEPLDENNCFVNDMITVREVTEYVQVPGDQVDFI
;
A
#
# COMPACT_ATOMS: atom_id res chain seq x y z
N ASP A 1 -25.40 4.44 -11.25
CA ASP A 1 -26.32 3.27 -11.23
C ASP A 1 -25.73 2.07 -12.01
N ASP A 2 -24.97 2.31 -13.08
CA ASP A 2 -24.41 1.27 -13.94
C ASP A 2 -23.41 0.36 -13.20
N ASP A 3 -22.57 0.94 -12.35
CA ASP A 3 -21.61 0.18 -11.51
C ASP A 3 -22.32 -0.75 -10.52
N MET A 4 -23.45 -0.32 -9.96
CA MET A 4 -24.26 -1.17 -9.08
C MET A 4 -24.86 -2.36 -9.83
N VAL A 5 -25.39 -2.11 -11.03
CA VAL A 5 -25.95 -3.18 -11.89
C VAL A 5 -24.86 -4.15 -12.33
N ALA A 6 -23.69 -3.64 -12.73
CA ALA A 6 -22.54 -4.45 -13.09
C ALA A 6 -22.07 -5.32 -11.92
N SER A 7 -21.95 -4.75 -10.72
CA SER A 7 -21.55 -5.48 -9.51
C SER A 7 -22.55 -6.57 -9.12
N ILE A 8 -23.85 -6.28 -9.18
CA ILE A 8 -24.90 -7.26 -8.92
C ILE A 8 -24.86 -8.38 -9.96
N SER A 9 -24.72 -8.04 -11.25
CA SER A 9 -24.62 -9.02 -12.33
C SER A 9 -23.41 -9.94 -12.16
N TYR A 10 -22.27 -9.38 -11.77
CA TYR A 10 -21.05 -10.15 -11.47
C TYR A 10 -21.26 -11.11 -10.30
N LEU A 11 -21.82 -10.63 -9.18
CA LEU A 11 -22.14 -11.47 -8.01
C LEU A 11 -23.09 -12.61 -8.33
N LEU A 12 -24.10 -12.36 -9.16
CA LEU A 12 -25.04 -13.39 -9.61
C LEU A 12 -24.39 -14.42 -10.54
N GLY A 13 -23.31 -14.06 -11.23
CA GLY A 13 -22.55 -14.96 -12.10
C GLY A 13 -21.64 -15.94 -11.35
N LEU A 14 -21.14 -15.56 -10.16
CA LEU A 14 -20.17 -16.37 -9.40
C LEU A 14 -20.64 -17.80 -9.10
N PRO A 15 -21.90 -18.07 -8.67
CA PRO A 15 -22.38 -19.43 -8.44
C PRO A 15 -22.44 -20.30 -9.71
N TYR A 16 -22.42 -19.68 -10.87
CA TYR A 16 -22.44 -20.36 -12.16
C TYR A 16 -21.05 -20.50 -12.78
N GLY A 17 -19.98 -20.13 -12.03
CA GLY A 17 -18.60 -20.18 -12.53
C GLY A 17 -18.25 -19.05 -13.51
N ILE A 18 -19.05 -17.99 -13.54
CA ILE A 18 -18.77 -16.78 -14.34
C ILE A 18 -18.08 -15.76 -13.43
N GLY A 19 -16.77 -15.57 -13.65
CA GLY A 19 -15.92 -14.72 -12.80
C GLY A 19 -15.24 -15.51 -11.68
N THR A 20 -14.41 -14.80 -10.92
CA THR A 20 -13.64 -15.32 -9.79
C THR A 20 -13.81 -14.41 -8.58
N THR A 21 -13.63 -14.93 -7.39
CA THR A 21 -13.55 -14.12 -6.16
C THR A 21 -12.16 -13.53 -6.02
N ASP A 22 -12.08 -12.26 -5.65
CA ASP A 22 -10.82 -11.61 -5.36
C ASP A 22 -10.17 -12.17 -4.08
N ASP A 23 -8.86 -12.30 -4.10
CA ASP A 23 -8.09 -12.65 -2.92
C ASP A 23 -7.89 -11.39 -2.06
N ILE A 24 -8.43 -11.42 -0.84
CA ILE A 24 -8.39 -10.29 0.10
C ILE A 24 -6.96 -9.98 0.57
N ASP A 25 -6.10 -11.00 0.67
CA ASP A 25 -4.73 -10.86 1.17
C ASP A 25 -3.72 -10.49 0.09
N HIS A 26 -4.13 -10.50 -1.16
CA HIS A 26 -3.31 -10.07 -2.29
C HIS A 26 -3.00 -8.58 -2.20
N LEU A 27 -1.72 -8.17 -2.38
CA LEU A 27 -1.32 -6.76 -2.28
C LEU A 27 -1.86 -5.85 -3.40
N GLY A 28 -2.40 -6.40 -4.47
CA GLY A 28 -3.21 -5.68 -5.46
C GLY A 28 -4.55 -5.20 -4.90
N ASN A 29 -5.07 -5.84 -3.84
CA ASN A 29 -6.33 -5.51 -3.17
C ASN A 29 -6.13 -4.83 -1.81
N ARG A 30 -4.90 -4.78 -1.30
CA ARG A 30 -4.54 -4.15 -0.02
C ARG A 30 -3.78 -2.86 -0.26
N ARG A 31 -4.46 -1.74 -0.04
CA ARG A 31 -3.90 -0.40 -0.20
C ARG A 31 -3.30 0.12 1.10
N LEU A 32 -2.20 0.83 1.01
CA LEU A 32 -1.60 1.56 2.12
C LEU A 32 -2.12 3.00 2.18
N ARG A 33 -2.27 3.49 3.39
CA ARG A 33 -2.52 4.90 3.67
C ARG A 33 -1.25 5.52 4.24
N SER A 34 -0.61 6.37 3.46
CA SER A 34 0.58 7.09 3.91
C SER A 34 0.24 8.21 4.90
N VAL A 35 1.25 8.76 5.55
CA VAL A 35 1.12 9.87 6.51
C VAL A 35 0.36 11.04 5.91
N GLY A 36 0.61 11.39 4.64
CA GLY A 36 -0.06 12.49 3.95
C GLY A 36 -1.58 12.32 3.93
N GLU A 37 -2.07 11.14 3.58
CA GLU A 37 -3.51 10.84 3.59
C GLU A 37 -4.11 10.89 4.98
N LEU A 38 -3.41 10.35 5.99
CA LEU A 38 -3.87 10.37 7.38
C LEU A 38 -4.00 11.82 7.89
N LEU A 39 -3.02 12.66 7.60
CA LEU A 39 -3.05 14.09 7.96
C LEU A 39 -4.12 14.85 7.19
N GLN A 40 -4.32 14.57 5.91
CA GLN A 40 -5.39 15.16 5.11
C GLN A 40 -6.77 14.88 5.71
N ASN A 41 -7.00 13.65 6.16
CA ASN A 41 -8.27 13.27 6.80
C ASN A 41 -8.49 14.03 8.11
N GLN A 42 -7.46 14.21 8.92
CA GLN A 42 -7.55 15.01 10.16
C GLN A 42 -7.77 16.50 9.86
N PHE A 43 -7.07 17.04 8.87
CA PHE A 43 -7.26 18.41 8.43
C PHE A 43 -8.69 18.64 7.92
N ARG A 44 -9.23 17.74 7.10
CA ARG A 44 -10.63 17.77 6.63
C ARG A 44 -11.62 17.76 7.80
N THR A 45 -11.39 16.92 8.80
CA THR A 45 -12.21 16.88 10.03
C THR A 45 -12.17 18.22 10.77
N GLY A 46 -10.98 18.81 10.88
CA GLY A 46 -10.79 20.12 11.50
C GLY A 46 -11.53 21.24 10.74
N LEU A 47 -11.44 21.23 9.40
CA LEU A 47 -12.16 22.17 8.55
C LEU A 47 -13.69 22.03 8.67
N SER A 48 -14.22 20.81 8.68
CA SER A 48 -15.67 20.57 8.85
C SER A 48 -16.17 21.04 10.20
N ARG A 49 -15.38 20.87 11.27
CA ARG A 49 -15.69 21.44 12.59
C ARG A 49 -15.66 22.97 12.58
N MET A 50 -14.69 23.55 11.88
CA MET A 50 -14.57 25.01 11.72
C MET A 50 -15.75 25.58 10.93
N GLU A 51 -16.11 24.96 9.81
CA GLU A 51 -17.29 25.36 9.01
C GLU A 51 -18.58 25.36 9.85
N ARG A 52 -18.82 24.30 10.60
CA ARG A 52 -19.97 24.23 11.50
C ARG A 52 -19.98 25.36 12.52
N ASN A 53 -18.85 25.64 13.17
CA ASN A 53 -18.74 26.72 14.14
C ASN A 53 -18.98 28.10 13.52
N VAL A 54 -18.51 28.33 12.29
CA VAL A 54 -18.76 29.57 11.55
C VAL A 54 -20.26 29.71 11.25
N ARG A 55 -20.89 28.64 10.77
CA ARG A 55 -22.33 28.61 10.46
C ARG A 55 -23.19 28.88 11.71
N GLU A 56 -22.84 28.26 12.84
CA GLU A 56 -23.50 28.47 14.13
C GLU A 56 -23.36 29.94 14.59
N ARG A 57 -22.16 30.53 14.48
CA ARG A 57 -21.92 31.94 14.81
C ARG A 57 -22.71 32.89 13.92
N MET A 58 -22.73 32.64 12.60
CA MET A 58 -23.50 33.42 11.68
C MET A 58 -25.01 33.38 11.97
N SER A 59 -25.53 32.20 12.34
CA SER A 59 -26.96 32.03 12.67
C SER A 59 -27.36 32.65 14.02
N ALA A 60 -26.44 32.77 14.95
CA ALA A 60 -26.69 33.30 16.29
C ALA A 60 -26.59 34.85 16.33
N GLN A 61 -26.20 35.49 15.23
CA GLN A 61 -25.98 36.93 15.18
C GLN A 61 -27.20 37.65 14.65
N ASP A 62 -27.55 38.75 15.34
CA ASP A 62 -28.61 39.67 14.92
C ASP A 62 -28.08 40.57 13.79
N GLY A 63 -28.79 40.72 12.69
CA GLY A 63 -28.36 41.41 11.47
C GLY A 63 -28.02 42.91 11.57
N SER A 64 -27.78 43.42 12.78
CA SER A 64 -27.53 44.83 13.05
C SER A 64 -26.06 45.24 13.14
N THR A 65 -25.11 44.34 13.02
CA THR A 65 -23.68 44.61 13.22
C THR A 65 -22.85 44.21 12.01
N ASP A 66 -21.96 45.09 11.53
CA ASP A 66 -20.96 44.79 10.51
C ASP A 66 -19.90 43.84 11.09
N TYR A 67 -19.85 42.62 10.56
CA TYR A 67 -18.91 41.60 11.01
C TYR A 67 -17.70 41.53 10.14
N GLN A 68 -16.52 41.48 10.77
CA GLN A 68 -15.27 41.16 10.10
C GLN A 68 -15.15 39.65 9.98
N PRO A 69 -14.69 39.08 8.85
CA PRO A 69 -14.48 37.65 8.67
C PRO A 69 -13.62 37.02 9.76
N ASP A 70 -12.64 37.75 10.28
CA ASP A 70 -11.72 37.31 11.34
C ASP A 70 -12.43 37.02 12.68
N SER A 71 -13.56 37.65 12.94
CA SER A 71 -14.35 37.41 14.16
C SER A 71 -15.15 36.13 14.08
N LEU A 72 -15.47 35.65 12.88
CA LEU A 72 -16.23 34.43 12.63
C LEU A 72 -15.34 33.19 12.53
N ILE A 73 -14.19 33.34 11.91
CA ILE A 73 -13.26 32.24 11.60
C ILE A 73 -12.32 32.00 12.79
N SER A 74 -12.19 30.75 13.21
CA SER A 74 -11.25 30.34 14.25
C SER A 74 -10.45 29.13 13.77
N ILE A 75 -9.13 29.20 13.88
CA ILE A 75 -8.22 28.10 13.52
C ILE A 75 -8.19 26.99 14.57
N ARG A 76 -8.77 27.22 15.77
CA ARG A 76 -8.71 26.28 16.90
C ARG A 76 -9.18 24.87 16.59
N PRO A 77 -10.29 24.64 15.85
CA PRO A 77 -10.75 23.28 15.52
C PRO A 77 -9.76 22.50 14.65
N VAL A 78 -9.10 23.18 13.71
CA VAL A 78 -8.08 22.56 12.85
C VAL A 78 -6.84 22.21 13.65
N THR A 79 -6.33 23.17 14.43
CA THR A 79 -5.17 22.95 15.30
C THR A 79 -5.43 21.84 16.31
N ALA A 80 -6.64 21.78 16.89
CA ALA A 80 -7.02 20.72 17.83
C ALA A 80 -7.05 19.34 17.16
N ALA A 81 -7.59 19.21 15.94
CA ALA A 81 -7.64 17.95 15.21
C ALA A 81 -6.23 17.42 14.88
N ILE A 82 -5.32 18.30 14.45
CA ILE A 82 -3.93 17.92 14.18
C ILE A 82 -3.19 17.53 15.47
N LYS A 83 -3.36 18.29 16.55
CA LYS A 83 -2.77 17.93 17.85
C LYS A 83 -3.31 16.61 18.39
N GLU A 84 -4.60 16.34 18.22
CA GLU A 84 -5.25 15.08 18.60
C GLU A 84 -4.61 13.91 17.87
N PHE A 85 -4.36 14.04 16.55
CA PHE A 85 -3.69 13.00 15.78
C PHE A 85 -2.28 12.69 16.31
N PHE A 86 -1.43 13.70 16.50
CA PHE A 86 -0.07 13.48 16.97
C PHE A 86 0.00 13.03 18.44
N GLY A 87 -0.98 13.38 19.27
CA GLY A 87 -0.98 13.05 20.68
C GLY A 87 -1.67 11.74 21.06
N SER A 88 -2.62 11.27 20.28
CA SER A 88 -3.46 10.12 20.63
C SER A 88 -3.61 9.03 19.57
N SER A 89 -3.14 9.26 18.32
CA SER A 89 -3.20 8.24 17.29
C SER A 89 -2.23 7.09 17.57
N GLN A 90 -2.70 5.85 17.41
CA GLN A 90 -1.88 4.65 17.50
C GLN A 90 -0.74 4.62 16.46
N LEU A 91 -0.92 5.32 15.34
CA LEU A 91 0.05 5.38 14.25
C LEU A 91 1.10 6.48 14.45
N SER A 92 0.84 7.44 15.35
CA SER A 92 1.82 8.43 15.77
C SER A 92 2.61 7.87 16.95
N GLN A 93 3.86 7.52 16.72
CA GLN A 93 4.72 6.84 17.68
C GLN A 93 6.00 7.62 17.95
N PHE A 94 6.60 7.40 19.10
CA PHE A 94 7.97 7.84 19.34
C PHE A 94 8.91 7.16 18.35
N MET A 95 9.74 7.95 17.69
CA MET A 95 10.71 7.43 16.71
C MET A 95 11.89 6.76 17.42
N ASP A 96 12.27 5.57 16.95
CA ASP A 96 13.49 4.92 17.38
C ASP A 96 14.70 5.73 16.90
N GLN A 97 15.51 6.24 17.82
CA GLN A 97 16.65 7.14 17.53
C GLN A 97 18.00 6.59 18.01
N ASN A 98 18.13 5.28 18.15
CA ASN A 98 19.39 4.66 18.58
C ASN A 98 20.52 4.86 17.55
N ASN A 99 20.17 4.78 16.26
CA ASN A 99 21.06 5.02 15.15
C ASN A 99 20.24 5.43 13.90
N PRO A 100 20.88 5.96 12.84
CA PRO A 100 20.16 6.36 11.61
C PRO A 100 19.40 5.24 10.93
N LEU A 101 19.88 4.00 11.00
CA LEU A 101 19.19 2.84 10.41
C LEU A 101 17.90 2.53 11.16
N ALA A 102 17.89 2.62 12.49
CA ALA A 102 16.68 2.42 13.30
C ALA A 102 15.60 3.45 12.97
N GLU A 103 15.98 4.71 12.76
CA GLU A 103 15.06 5.76 12.30
C GLU A 103 14.46 5.44 10.93
N LEU A 104 15.28 5.03 9.96
CA LEU A 104 14.85 4.67 8.62
C LEU A 104 13.90 3.49 8.64
N THR A 105 14.23 2.43 9.37
CA THR A 105 13.41 1.23 9.51
C THR A 105 12.07 1.56 10.14
N HIS A 106 12.04 2.40 11.18
CA HIS A 106 10.81 2.83 11.81
C HIS A 106 9.89 3.61 10.86
N LYS A 107 10.46 4.49 10.03
CA LYS A 107 9.71 5.26 9.02
C LYS A 107 9.13 4.39 7.89
N ARG A 108 9.74 3.23 7.62
CA ARG A 108 9.32 2.26 6.59
C ARG A 108 8.43 1.14 7.15
N ARG A 109 8.00 1.25 8.41
CA ARG A 109 7.14 0.24 9.06
C ARG A 109 5.71 0.30 8.53
N LEU A 110 5.15 -0.86 8.26
CA LEU A 110 3.78 -1.05 7.82
C LEU A 110 2.96 -1.60 8.99
N SER A 111 1.77 -1.05 9.22
CA SER A 111 0.87 -1.50 10.26
C SER A 111 -0.51 -1.82 9.67
N ALA A 112 -1.02 -3.00 9.95
CA ALA A 112 -2.40 -3.36 9.63
C ALA A 112 -3.40 -2.86 10.70
N LEU A 113 -2.89 -2.31 11.81
CA LEU A 113 -3.67 -1.80 12.94
C LEU A 113 -4.03 -0.32 12.76
N GLY A 114 -4.91 0.18 13.60
CA GLY A 114 -5.26 1.58 13.67
C GLY A 114 -6.63 1.91 13.08
N PRO A 115 -6.98 3.20 12.98
CA PRO A 115 -8.29 3.64 12.48
C PRO A 115 -8.55 3.15 11.06
N GLY A 116 -9.63 2.39 10.86
CA GLY A 116 -9.97 1.77 9.57
C GLY A 116 -9.12 0.56 9.20
N GLY A 117 -8.26 0.08 10.09
CA GLY A 117 -7.51 -1.17 9.99
C GLY A 117 -8.12 -2.30 10.78
N LEU A 118 -7.34 -3.35 11.01
CA LEU A 118 -7.74 -4.54 11.74
C LEU A 118 -7.68 -4.30 13.27
N ASN A 119 -8.51 -5.06 13.99
CA ASN A 119 -8.36 -5.20 15.43
C ASN A 119 -7.47 -6.42 15.72
N ARG A 120 -6.48 -6.25 16.60
CA ARG A 120 -5.54 -7.29 17.02
C ARG A 120 -6.22 -8.60 17.44
N ASP A 121 -7.30 -8.49 18.23
CA ASP A 121 -7.98 -9.64 18.82
C ASP A 121 -8.89 -10.37 17.79
N ARG A 122 -9.22 -9.71 16.69
CA ARG A 122 -10.08 -10.24 15.61
C ARG A 122 -9.32 -10.63 14.35
N ALA A 123 -8.02 -10.36 14.32
CA ALA A 123 -7.18 -10.73 13.17
C ALA A 123 -6.98 -12.25 13.13
N SER A 124 -7.45 -12.89 12.05
CA SER A 124 -7.26 -14.32 11.80
C SER A 124 -5.80 -14.67 11.53
N PHE A 125 -5.49 -15.96 11.46
CA PHE A 125 -4.15 -16.43 11.07
C PHE A 125 -3.83 -16.07 9.63
N GLU A 126 -4.80 -16.14 8.74
CA GLU A 126 -4.64 -15.86 7.30
C GLU A 126 -4.06 -14.47 7.03
N VAL A 127 -4.61 -13.42 7.69
CA VAL A 127 -4.12 -12.04 7.51
C VAL A 127 -2.73 -11.79 8.13
N ARG A 128 -2.22 -12.73 8.94
CA ARG A 128 -0.89 -12.69 9.58
C ARG A 128 0.16 -13.46 8.79
N ASP A 129 -0.27 -14.31 7.88
CA ASP A 129 0.61 -15.12 7.06
C ASP A 129 1.31 -14.31 5.96
N VAL A 130 2.37 -14.88 5.43
CA VAL A 130 3.08 -14.34 4.29
C VAL A 130 2.38 -14.79 3.02
N HIS A 131 1.82 -13.83 2.29
CA HIS A 131 1.21 -14.08 0.99
C HIS A 131 2.26 -14.03 -0.12
N TYR A 132 2.09 -14.75 -1.23
CA TYR A 132 3.06 -14.76 -2.34
C TYR A 132 3.30 -13.35 -2.94
N SER A 133 2.28 -12.48 -2.96
CA SER A 133 2.39 -11.11 -3.44
C SER A 133 3.30 -10.22 -2.57
N HIS A 134 3.72 -10.69 -1.38
CA HIS A 134 4.69 -10.00 -0.54
C HIS A 134 6.11 -10.03 -1.10
N TYR A 135 6.39 -10.92 -2.07
CA TYR A 135 7.71 -11.02 -2.69
C TYR A 135 8.17 -9.66 -3.23
N SER A 136 9.40 -9.27 -2.94
CA SER A 136 10.00 -7.95 -3.27
C SER A 136 9.30 -6.72 -2.66
N ARG A 137 8.18 -6.86 -1.94
CA ARG A 137 7.37 -5.75 -1.39
C ARG A 137 7.43 -5.63 0.12
N ILE A 138 7.25 -6.73 0.82
CA ILE A 138 7.25 -6.76 2.30
C ILE A 138 8.26 -7.79 2.76
N CYS A 139 9.08 -7.44 3.75
CA CYS A 139 10.01 -8.37 4.35
C CYS A 139 9.26 -9.50 5.09
N PRO A 140 9.46 -10.78 4.74
CA PRO A 140 8.72 -11.88 5.37
C PRO A 140 9.21 -12.23 6.77
N ILE A 141 10.36 -11.68 7.19
CA ILE A 141 11.03 -12.04 8.44
C ILE A 141 10.87 -10.95 9.49
N GLU A 142 10.88 -9.68 9.08
CA GLU A 142 10.85 -8.54 9.99
C GLU A 142 9.41 -8.27 10.46
N THR A 143 9.02 -8.97 11.51
CA THR A 143 7.73 -8.81 12.20
C THR A 143 7.92 -9.00 13.70
N PRO A 144 7.15 -8.35 14.57
CA PRO A 144 7.23 -8.57 16.02
C PRO A 144 6.82 -9.99 16.42
N GLU A 145 7.32 -10.45 17.56
CA GLU A 145 6.81 -11.63 18.24
C GLU A 145 5.55 -11.28 19.06
N GLY A 146 4.68 -12.27 19.29
CA GLY A 146 3.51 -12.17 20.12
C GLY A 146 2.24 -11.65 19.40
N PRO A 147 1.37 -10.87 20.07
CA PRO A 147 0.02 -10.54 19.56
C PRO A 147 0.02 -9.75 18.24
N ASN A 148 1.11 -9.09 17.91
CA ASN A 148 1.24 -8.26 16.71
C ASN A 148 1.92 -8.97 15.53
N ILE A 149 2.24 -10.28 15.68
CA ILE A 149 2.89 -11.04 14.60
C ILE A 149 2.06 -10.95 13.31
N GLY A 150 2.73 -10.69 12.18
CA GLY A 150 2.11 -10.56 10.87
C GLY A 150 1.27 -9.30 10.65
N LEU A 151 0.94 -8.54 11.71
CA LEU A 151 0.16 -7.29 11.60
C LEU A 151 1.04 -6.05 11.47
N ILE A 152 2.30 -6.16 11.84
CA ILE A 152 3.31 -5.13 11.69
C ILE A 152 4.45 -5.74 10.89
N GLY A 153 4.82 -5.11 9.80
CA GLY A 153 5.89 -5.53 8.91
C GLY A 153 6.72 -4.33 8.43
N SER A 154 7.66 -4.60 7.58
CA SER A 154 8.53 -3.58 7.00
C SER A 154 8.50 -3.64 5.48
N LEU A 155 8.52 -2.46 4.86
CA LEU A 155 8.61 -2.32 3.41
C LEU A 155 9.99 -2.81 2.94
N ALA A 156 10.04 -3.64 1.91
CA ALA A 156 11.29 -4.10 1.31
C ALA A 156 12.14 -2.92 0.79
N THR A 157 13.46 -3.12 0.72
CA THR A 157 14.42 -2.03 0.48
C THR A 157 14.15 -1.25 -0.80
N TYR A 158 13.85 -1.92 -1.90
CA TYR A 158 13.60 -1.30 -3.20
C TYR A 158 12.12 -1.07 -3.50
N ALA A 159 11.23 -1.56 -2.65
CA ALA A 159 9.79 -1.32 -2.80
C ALA A 159 9.44 0.14 -2.54
N ARG A 160 8.47 0.64 -3.26
CA ARG A 160 7.88 1.97 -3.09
C ARG A 160 6.36 1.91 -3.07
N ILE A 161 5.73 2.99 -2.66
CA ILE A 161 4.27 3.14 -2.66
C ILE A 161 3.93 4.08 -3.81
N ASN A 162 2.99 3.69 -4.68
CA ASN A 162 2.52 4.52 -5.78
C ASN A 162 1.52 5.59 -5.31
N GLU A 163 1.08 6.44 -6.23
CA GLU A 163 0.12 7.52 -5.94
C GLU A 163 -1.26 7.02 -5.47
N TYR A 164 -1.61 5.78 -5.79
CA TYR A 164 -2.86 5.14 -5.37
C TYR A 164 -2.75 4.42 -4.03
N GLY A 165 -1.54 4.28 -3.48
CA GLY A 165 -1.27 3.61 -2.21
C GLY A 165 -0.91 2.13 -2.33
N PHE A 166 -0.70 1.59 -3.52
CA PHE A 166 -0.25 0.20 -3.72
C PHE A 166 1.27 0.09 -3.66
N ILE A 167 1.76 -1.04 -3.19
CA ILE A 167 3.19 -1.31 -3.11
C ILE A 167 3.66 -1.82 -4.46
N GLU A 168 4.67 -1.16 -5.02
CA GLU A 168 5.35 -1.54 -6.26
C GLU A 168 6.76 -2.06 -5.97
N ALA A 169 7.20 -3.02 -6.79
CA ALA A 169 8.56 -3.53 -6.79
C ALA A 169 9.22 -3.30 -8.16
N PRO A 170 10.54 -3.05 -8.21
CA PRO A 170 11.26 -2.83 -9.45
C PRO A 170 11.69 -4.15 -10.08
N TYR A 171 11.52 -4.24 -11.39
CA TYR A 171 11.97 -5.35 -12.23
C TYR A 171 12.67 -4.81 -13.47
N ARG A 172 13.62 -5.57 -14.00
CA ARG A 172 14.29 -5.25 -15.26
C ARG A 172 13.65 -6.00 -16.41
N ARG A 173 13.34 -5.28 -17.47
CA ARG A 173 12.74 -5.88 -18.68
C ARG A 173 13.74 -6.77 -19.41
N VAL A 174 13.27 -7.90 -19.94
CA VAL A 174 14.04 -8.80 -20.79
C VAL A 174 13.67 -8.55 -22.25
N ASP A 175 14.70 -8.36 -23.09
CA ASP A 175 14.57 -8.40 -24.53
C ASP A 175 14.50 -9.86 -24.98
N LYS A 176 13.32 -10.30 -25.41
CA LYS A 176 13.03 -11.68 -25.79
C LYS A 176 13.76 -12.14 -27.04
N GLU A 177 13.99 -11.22 -28.01
CA GLU A 177 14.66 -11.53 -29.27
C GLU A 177 16.14 -11.89 -29.05
N HIS A 178 16.80 -11.16 -28.15
CA HIS A 178 18.21 -11.35 -27.85
C HIS A 178 18.46 -12.10 -26.55
N ARG A 179 17.40 -12.51 -25.82
CA ARG A 179 17.47 -13.17 -24.50
C ARG A 179 18.31 -12.36 -23.49
N ARG A 180 18.21 -11.03 -23.59
CA ARG A 180 19.06 -10.07 -22.88
C ARG A 180 18.29 -9.26 -21.86
N VAL A 181 18.85 -9.14 -20.67
CA VAL A 181 18.32 -8.26 -19.63
C VAL A 181 18.68 -6.81 -19.95
N THR A 182 17.68 -5.94 -20.03
CA THR A 182 17.87 -4.52 -20.30
C THR A 182 18.17 -3.75 -18.99
N ASN A 183 18.62 -2.50 -19.13
CA ASN A 183 18.78 -1.60 -17.99
C ASN A 183 17.49 -0.81 -17.66
N GLU A 184 16.41 -1.11 -18.34
CA GLU A 184 15.11 -0.49 -18.08
C GLU A 184 14.49 -1.08 -16.82
N HIS A 185 14.29 -0.23 -15.79
CA HIS A 185 13.61 -0.60 -14.55
C HIS A 185 12.14 -0.22 -14.65
N VAL A 186 11.27 -1.21 -14.49
CA VAL A 186 9.82 -1.02 -14.45
C VAL A 186 9.34 -1.33 -13.04
N TYR A 187 8.57 -0.42 -12.46
CA TYR A 187 7.90 -0.68 -11.19
C TYR A 187 6.52 -1.23 -11.46
N MET A 188 6.19 -2.35 -10.81
CA MET A 188 4.92 -3.05 -10.99
C MET A 188 4.24 -3.30 -9.65
N THR A 189 2.92 -3.14 -9.64
CA THR A 189 2.04 -3.60 -8.56
C THR A 189 1.93 -5.13 -8.58
N ALA A 190 1.34 -5.72 -7.53
CA ALA A 190 1.29 -7.18 -7.45
C ALA A 190 0.37 -7.82 -8.49
N ASP A 191 -0.72 -7.14 -8.83
CA ASP A 191 -1.68 -7.56 -9.87
C ASP A 191 -1.09 -7.46 -11.29
N GLU A 192 -0.27 -6.43 -11.55
CA GLU A 192 0.46 -6.33 -12.82
C GLU A 192 1.52 -7.43 -12.94
N GLU A 193 2.22 -7.73 -11.84
CA GLU A 193 3.25 -8.75 -11.79
C GLU A 193 2.73 -10.15 -12.12
N ASP A 194 1.52 -10.48 -11.68
CA ASP A 194 0.90 -11.79 -11.94
C ASP A 194 0.66 -12.09 -13.43
N LEU A 195 0.73 -11.07 -14.29
CA LEU A 195 0.58 -11.22 -15.75
C LEU A 195 1.87 -11.68 -16.45
N TYR A 196 3.02 -11.71 -15.72
CA TYR A 196 4.33 -11.89 -16.31
C TYR A 196 5.10 -13.06 -15.72
N ARG A 197 6.02 -13.60 -16.52
CA ARG A 197 7.02 -14.59 -16.13
C ARG A 197 8.28 -13.90 -15.66
N ILE A 198 8.59 -14.02 -14.38
CA ILE A 198 9.68 -13.27 -13.75
C ILE A 198 10.76 -14.21 -13.29
N ALA A 199 11.96 -14.04 -13.83
CA ALA A 199 13.15 -14.76 -13.37
C ALA A 199 13.66 -14.22 -12.04
N THR A 200 14.41 -15.04 -11.30
CA THR A 200 15.08 -14.59 -10.07
C THR A 200 16.28 -13.70 -10.41
N ALA A 201 16.49 -12.63 -9.63
CA ALA A 201 17.63 -11.71 -9.83
C ALA A 201 19.01 -12.37 -9.69
N THR A 202 19.07 -13.62 -9.20
CA THR A 202 20.30 -14.42 -9.04
C THR A 202 20.63 -15.25 -10.27
N GLU A 203 19.77 -15.22 -11.31
CA GLU A 203 20.04 -15.97 -12.54
C GLU A 203 21.36 -15.48 -13.17
N PRO A 204 22.27 -16.40 -13.56
CA PRO A 204 23.55 -16.03 -14.11
C PRO A 204 23.42 -15.37 -15.49
N LEU A 205 24.04 -14.20 -15.63
CA LEU A 205 24.13 -13.42 -16.86
C LEU A 205 25.58 -13.36 -17.35
N ASP A 206 25.76 -13.31 -18.66
CA ASP A 206 27.05 -13.09 -19.29
C ASP A 206 27.47 -11.59 -19.27
N GLU A 207 28.62 -11.27 -19.85
CA GLU A 207 29.15 -9.89 -19.96
C GLU A 207 28.21 -8.96 -20.77
N ASN A 208 27.36 -9.51 -21.62
CA ASN A 208 26.38 -8.79 -22.44
C ASN A 208 25.00 -8.70 -21.78
N ASN A 209 24.85 -9.18 -20.55
CA ASN A 209 23.58 -9.33 -19.81
C ASN A 209 22.61 -10.34 -20.48
N CYS A 210 23.12 -11.33 -21.22
CA CYS A 210 22.30 -12.43 -21.74
C CYS A 210 22.27 -13.59 -20.74
N PHE A 211 21.19 -14.36 -20.73
CA PHE A 211 21.09 -15.55 -19.90
C PHE A 211 22.13 -16.60 -20.32
N VAL A 212 22.89 -17.12 -19.37
CA VAL A 212 23.88 -18.18 -19.60
C VAL A 212 23.19 -19.54 -19.77
N ASN A 213 22.12 -19.76 -19.01
CA ASN A 213 21.37 -21.00 -19.05
C ASN A 213 20.33 -21.00 -20.18
N ASP A 214 20.11 -22.15 -20.82
CA ASP A 214 19.05 -22.29 -21.83
C ASP A 214 17.66 -22.32 -21.24
N MET A 215 17.53 -22.93 -20.03
CA MET A 215 16.29 -23.00 -19.29
C MET A 215 16.42 -22.16 -18.02
N ILE A 216 15.50 -21.24 -17.84
CA ILE A 216 15.47 -20.26 -16.76
C ILE A 216 14.32 -20.60 -15.83
N THR A 217 14.58 -20.59 -14.52
CA THR A 217 13.53 -20.74 -13.53
C THR A 217 12.82 -19.40 -13.35
N VAL A 218 11.54 -19.37 -13.68
CA VAL A 218 10.68 -18.21 -13.54
C VAL A 218 9.58 -18.48 -12.52
N ARG A 219 9.12 -17.42 -11.88
CA ARG A 219 7.89 -17.44 -11.09
C ARG A 219 6.73 -17.02 -11.99
N GLU A 220 5.69 -17.84 -11.98
CA GLU A 220 4.41 -17.61 -12.65
C GLU A 220 3.32 -17.67 -11.56
N VAL A 221 2.90 -16.50 -11.08
CA VAL A 221 2.02 -16.32 -9.90
C VAL A 221 2.60 -17.02 -8.66
N THR A 222 2.16 -18.22 -8.34
CA THR A 222 2.60 -19.00 -7.16
C THR A 222 3.57 -20.14 -7.50
N GLU A 223 3.70 -20.50 -8.77
CA GLU A 223 4.49 -21.65 -9.21
C GLU A 223 5.85 -21.24 -9.77
N TYR A 224 6.82 -22.13 -9.62
CA TYR A 224 8.11 -21.99 -10.26
C TYR A 224 8.21 -23.00 -11.40
N VAL A 225 8.37 -22.47 -12.61
CA VAL A 225 8.47 -23.26 -13.84
C VAL A 225 9.77 -22.96 -14.56
N GLN A 226 10.27 -23.93 -15.32
CA GLN A 226 11.43 -23.72 -16.19
C GLN A 226 10.96 -23.41 -17.61
N VAL A 227 11.42 -22.27 -18.13
CA VAL A 227 11.10 -21.80 -19.47
C VAL A 227 12.35 -21.41 -20.24
N PRO A 228 12.34 -21.47 -21.59
CA PRO A 228 13.41 -20.90 -22.39
C PRO A 228 13.56 -19.38 -22.16
N GLY A 229 14.78 -18.86 -22.31
CA GLY A 229 15.07 -17.45 -22.03
C GLY A 229 14.29 -16.42 -22.86
N ASP A 230 13.76 -16.82 -24.02
CA ASP A 230 12.89 -16.01 -24.89
C ASP A 230 11.43 -15.88 -24.36
N GLN A 231 11.07 -16.68 -23.36
CA GLN A 231 9.77 -16.61 -22.70
C GLN A 231 9.79 -15.86 -21.37
N VAL A 232 10.94 -15.37 -20.95
CA VAL A 232 11.09 -14.57 -19.73
C VAL A 232 10.72 -13.12 -20.04
N ASP A 233 9.84 -12.53 -19.23
CA ASP A 233 9.39 -11.15 -19.40
C ASP A 233 10.26 -10.16 -18.62
N PHE A 234 10.57 -10.50 -17.37
CA PHE A 234 11.32 -9.66 -16.44
C PHE A 234 12.26 -10.49 -15.55
N ILE A 235 13.21 -9.78 -14.91
CA ILE A 235 14.12 -10.30 -13.90
C ILE A 235 14.25 -9.35 -12.72
#